data_3d970e749b8061a8db47731f2baf671d
#
_entry.id   3d970e749b8061a8db47731f2baf671d
#
_cell.length_a   1.000
_cell.length_b   1.000
_cell.length_c   1.000
_cell.angle_alpha   90.00
_cell.angle_beta   90.00
_cell.angle_gamma   90.00
#
_symmetry.space_group_name_H-M   'P 1'
#
loop_
_entity.id
_entity.type
_entity.pdbx_description
1 polymer ?
#
loop_
_entity_poly.entity_id
_entity_poly.type
_entity_poly.pdbx_seq_one_letter_code
_entity_poly.pdbx_strand_id
1 'polypeptide(L)'
;MLEGYRSPFDATVVRKLADAGVVTLGKLNCDEFAMGSSNENSAYQPACNPWDLSRVPGGSSGGSAVAVAARLAPAATGTDTGGSIRQPASFCGITGIKPTYGRASRYGMIAFASSLDQAGPMARSAEDCALLLSNLCGPDPDRDSTSLDLPTEDFARSLNDSIDGLRIGIPKEFFGEGLSADVRTAVEGVLGEFEKMGARLVPISLPRTELSIPVYYIIAPAEASSNLSRFDGVKFGHRAKAFADLVDMYKKTRAEGFGDEVKRRIMIGTYVLSHGYYDAYYLQAQRIRRMIADDFQQAFKSCDLIAGPVAPTVAWKLGGHGNDPLADYLADIFTLPASLAGLPGMSVPAGFGDGAMPVGLQLIGNYFTESRLLNAAHRLQQATDFHSRKPEGV
;
A
#
# COMPACT_ATOMS: atom_id res chain seq x y z
N MET A 1 8.38 -19.94 -5.39
CA MET A 1 7.56 -20.84 -4.53
C MET A 1 6.25 -21.27 -5.19
N LEU A 2 5.49 -20.36 -5.80
CA LEU A 2 4.16 -20.66 -6.40
C LEU A 2 4.17 -20.73 -7.93
N GLU A 3 5.30 -20.95 -8.58
CA GLU A 3 5.38 -21.11 -10.03
C GLU A 3 4.49 -22.26 -10.51
N GLY A 4 3.67 -21.98 -11.53
CA GLY A 4 2.72 -22.98 -12.08
C GLY A 4 1.49 -23.28 -11.20
N TYR A 5 1.39 -22.72 -9.99
CA TYR A 5 0.22 -22.92 -9.14
C TYR A 5 -1.02 -22.22 -9.73
N ARG A 6 -2.09 -22.95 -9.83
CA ARG A 6 -3.42 -22.41 -10.18
C ARG A 6 -4.33 -22.51 -8.96
N SER A 7 -4.86 -21.37 -8.55
CA SER A 7 -5.83 -21.34 -7.42
C SER A 7 -7.08 -22.12 -7.79
N PRO A 8 -7.58 -22.99 -6.90
CA PRO A 8 -8.83 -23.73 -7.11
C PRO A 8 -10.08 -22.88 -6.82
N PHE A 9 -9.92 -21.62 -6.39
CA PHE A 9 -11.01 -20.69 -6.11
C PHE A 9 -10.55 -19.25 -6.33
N ASP A 10 -11.49 -18.35 -6.51
CA ASP A 10 -11.26 -16.92 -6.64
C ASP A 10 -11.22 -16.23 -5.26
N ALA A 11 -10.35 -15.25 -5.12
CA ALA A 11 -10.41 -14.35 -3.97
C ALA A 11 -11.75 -13.60 -3.97
N THR A 12 -12.27 -13.30 -2.77
CA THR A 12 -13.56 -12.58 -2.66
C THR A 12 -13.56 -11.27 -3.44
N VAL A 13 -12.46 -10.50 -3.37
CA VAL A 13 -12.32 -9.24 -4.12
C VAL A 13 -12.36 -9.45 -5.64
N VAL A 14 -11.79 -10.54 -6.15
CA VAL A 14 -11.82 -10.89 -7.58
C VAL A 14 -13.23 -11.30 -8.00
N ARG A 15 -13.88 -12.16 -7.22
CA ARG A 15 -15.24 -12.59 -7.49
C ARG A 15 -16.23 -11.42 -7.49
N LYS A 16 -16.17 -10.54 -6.49
CA LYS A 16 -17.03 -9.35 -6.42
C LYS A 16 -16.87 -8.44 -7.63
N LEU A 17 -15.66 -8.22 -8.10
CA LEU A 17 -15.41 -7.44 -9.32
C LEU A 17 -15.95 -8.14 -10.56
N ALA A 18 -15.78 -9.48 -10.67
CA ALA A 18 -16.35 -10.25 -11.77
C ALA A 18 -17.88 -10.21 -11.76
N ASP A 19 -18.52 -10.34 -10.59
CA ASP A 19 -19.98 -10.25 -10.41
C ASP A 19 -20.52 -8.85 -10.81
N ALA A 20 -19.69 -7.80 -10.64
CA ALA A 20 -19.96 -6.45 -11.11
C ALA A 20 -19.71 -6.23 -12.61
N GLY A 21 -19.28 -7.27 -13.34
CA GLY A 21 -19.05 -7.20 -14.79
C GLY A 21 -17.65 -6.74 -15.20
N VAL A 22 -16.69 -6.68 -14.27
CA VAL A 22 -15.29 -6.34 -14.59
C VAL A 22 -14.64 -7.50 -15.34
N VAL A 23 -14.04 -7.19 -16.49
CA VAL A 23 -13.29 -8.15 -17.31
C VAL A 23 -11.83 -8.18 -16.88
N THR A 24 -11.36 -9.32 -16.40
CA THR A 24 -9.95 -9.52 -16.03
C THR A 24 -9.09 -9.70 -17.28
N LEU A 25 -8.18 -8.77 -17.56
CA LEU A 25 -7.25 -8.83 -18.69
C LEU A 25 -6.05 -9.74 -18.42
N GLY A 26 -5.63 -9.87 -17.17
CA GLY A 26 -4.49 -10.69 -16.80
C GLY A 26 -4.01 -10.43 -15.37
N LYS A 27 -2.85 -11.01 -15.04
CA LYS A 27 -2.13 -10.82 -13.78
C LYS A 27 -0.95 -9.89 -13.98
N LEU A 28 -0.64 -9.13 -12.95
CA LEU A 28 0.39 -8.10 -12.98
C LEU A 28 1.55 -8.48 -12.06
N ASN A 29 2.72 -7.89 -12.33
CA ASN A 29 3.92 -8.13 -11.56
C ASN A 29 3.85 -7.46 -10.18
N CYS A 30 4.49 -8.06 -9.20
CA CYS A 30 4.64 -7.51 -7.85
C CYS A 30 5.95 -8.00 -7.21
N ASP A 31 6.38 -7.36 -6.15
CA ASP A 31 7.42 -7.93 -5.28
C ASP A 31 6.95 -9.27 -4.72
N GLU A 32 7.87 -10.22 -4.56
CA GLU A 32 7.55 -11.57 -4.14
C GLU A 32 6.84 -11.57 -2.78
N PHE A 33 5.67 -12.21 -2.70
CA PHE A 33 4.79 -12.23 -1.51
C PHE A 33 4.48 -10.85 -0.93
N ALA A 34 4.40 -9.82 -1.78
CA ALA A 34 4.18 -8.42 -1.41
C ALA A 34 5.27 -7.82 -0.50
N MET A 35 6.49 -8.37 -0.53
CA MET A 35 7.63 -7.97 0.29
C MET A 35 8.63 -7.15 -0.52
N GLY A 36 8.40 -5.84 -0.57
CA GLY A 36 9.24 -4.86 -1.25
C GLY A 36 8.53 -3.54 -1.45
N SER A 37 9.31 -2.50 -1.77
CA SER A 37 8.85 -1.13 -1.99
C SER A 37 9.33 -0.57 -3.34
N SER A 38 9.91 -1.42 -4.21
CA SER A 38 10.49 -1.00 -5.49
C SER A 38 10.07 -1.85 -6.68
N ASN A 39 9.49 -3.03 -6.47
CA ASN A 39 9.27 -4.10 -7.45
C ASN A 39 10.57 -4.83 -7.88
N GLU A 40 11.71 -4.52 -7.27
CA GLU A 40 12.99 -5.17 -7.58
C GLU A 40 13.08 -6.58 -6.97
N ASN A 41 12.27 -6.87 -5.94
CA ASN A 41 12.16 -8.21 -5.33
C ASN A 41 11.16 -9.14 -6.04
N SER A 42 10.78 -8.83 -7.28
CA SER A 42 9.92 -9.71 -8.07
C SER A 42 10.61 -11.05 -8.36
N ALA A 43 9.85 -12.15 -8.30
CA ALA A 43 10.34 -13.49 -8.65
C ALA A 43 10.64 -13.66 -10.17
N TYR A 44 10.23 -12.73 -11.01
CA TYR A 44 10.45 -12.77 -12.46
C TYR A 44 11.50 -11.74 -12.87
N GLN A 45 11.12 -10.48 -12.88
CA GLN A 45 11.97 -9.34 -13.22
C GLN A 45 11.32 -8.06 -12.69
N PRO A 46 12.06 -7.01 -12.40
CA PRO A 46 11.50 -5.71 -12.04
C PRO A 46 10.61 -5.16 -13.17
N ALA A 47 9.50 -4.54 -12.83
CA ALA A 47 8.80 -3.66 -13.73
C ALA A 47 9.52 -2.30 -13.77
N CYS A 48 9.50 -1.61 -14.91
CA CYS A 48 10.09 -0.29 -15.07
C CYS A 48 9.03 0.81 -14.96
N ASN A 49 9.40 1.96 -14.42
CA ASN A 49 8.51 3.10 -14.33
C ASN A 49 8.22 3.68 -15.73
N PRO A 50 6.95 3.86 -16.14
CA PRO A 50 6.64 4.36 -17.48
C PRO A 50 7.11 5.80 -17.74
N TRP A 51 7.35 6.60 -16.70
CA TRP A 51 7.86 7.96 -16.83
C TRP A 51 9.37 8.03 -17.09
N ASP A 52 10.12 7.05 -16.60
CA ASP A 52 11.54 6.85 -16.85
C ASP A 52 11.85 5.36 -16.64
N LEU A 53 12.11 4.65 -17.73
CA LEU A 53 12.34 3.20 -17.73
C LEU A 53 13.59 2.77 -16.94
N SER A 54 14.45 3.71 -16.57
CA SER A 54 15.60 3.45 -15.69
C SER A 54 15.27 3.52 -14.20
N ARG A 55 14.02 3.84 -13.84
CA ARG A 55 13.58 4.02 -12.44
C ARG A 55 12.59 2.95 -12.01
N VAL A 56 12.50 2.78 -10.70
CA VAL A 56 11.55 1.85 -10.07
C VAL A 56 10.12 2.38 -10.18
N PRO A 57 9.11 1.51 -10.34
CA PRO A 57 7.70 1.92 -10.32
C PRO A 57 7.14 2.04 -8.90
N GLY A 58 7.95 1.68 -7.89
CA GLY A 58 7.48 1.43 -6.54
C GLY A 58 6.92 0.03 -6.35
N GLY A 59 6.57 -0.30 -5.12
CA GLY A 59 6.11 -1.64 -4.73
C GLY A 59 5.30 -1.64 -3.43
N SER A 60 4.73 -2.83 -3.16
CA SER A 60 4.87 -4.09 -3.93
C SER A 60 3.97 -4.17 -5.17
N SER A 61 2.89 -3.38 -5.29
CA SER A 61 1.97 -3.41 -6.45
C SER A 61 2.51 -2.63 -7.66
N GLY A 62 3.82 -2.72 -7.94
CA GLY A 62 4.49 -1.95 -9.00
C GLY A 62 3.96 -2.23 -10.38
N GLY A 63 3.73 -3.50 -10.76
CA GLY A 63 3.17 -3.85 -12.05
C GLY A 63 1.74 -3.34 -12.24
N SER A 64 0.94 -3.27 -11.18
CA SER A 64 -0.41 -2.66 -11.21
C SER A 64 -0.32 -1.16 -11.50
N ALA A 65 0.59 -0.45 -10.85
CA ALA A 65 0.82 0.97 -11.10
C ALA A 65 1.31 1.23 -12.54
N VAL A 66 2.27 0.42 -13.02
CA VAL A 66 2.79 0.49 -14.39
C VAL A 66 1.69 0.28 -15.42
N ALA A 67 0.87 -0.75 -15.28
CA ALA A 67 -0.19 -1.06 -16.24
C ALA A 67 -1.19 0.08 -16.38
N VAL A 68 -1.56 0.73 -15.28
CA VAL A 68 -2.50 1.87 -15.30
C VAL A 68 -1.81 3.13 -15.86
N ALA A 69 -0.60 3.45 -15.42
CA ALA A 69 0.15 4.62 -15.87
C ALA A 69 0.49 4.56 -17.36
N ALA A 70 0.90 3.38 -17.86
CA ALA A 70 1.18 3.12 -19.26
C ALA A 70 -0.08 2.91 -20.11
N ARG A 71 -1.29 3.13 -19.58
CA ARG A 71 -2.56 2.97 -20.29
C ARG A 71 -2.82 1.56 -20.85
N LEU A 72 -2.16 0.52 -20.32
CA LEU A 72 -2.37 -0.88 -20.72
C LEU A 72 -3.69 -1.43 -20.18
N ALA A 73 -4.16 -0.89 -19.07
CA ALA A 73 -5.47 -1.17 -18.48
C ALA A 73 -6.05 0.11 -17.86
N PRO A 74 -7.39 0.29 -17.86
CA PRO A 74 -8.01 1.44 -17.22
C PRO A 74 -7.84 1.46 -15.70
N ALA A 75 -7.76 0.28 -15.10
CA ALA A 75 -7.60 0.08 -13.67
C ALA A 75 -6.93 -1.24 -13.34
N ALA A 76 -6.46 -1.36 -12.11
CA ALA A 76 -5.90 -2.59 -11.55
C ALA A 76 -6.27 -2.73 -10.08
N THR A 77 -6.15 -3.94 -9.55
CA THR A 77 -6.16 -4.18 -8.10
C THR A 77 -4.72 -4.18 -7.59
N GLY A 78 -4.54 -3.73 -6.36
CA GLY A 78 -3.30 -3.86 -5.60
C GLY A 78 -3.57 -4.39 -4.20
N THR A 79 -2.49 -4.62 -3.45
CA THR A 79 -2.55 -4.90 -2.01
C THR A 79 -1.65 -3.92 -1.27
N ASP A 80 -2.04 -3.54 -0.05
CA ASP A 80 -1.32 -2.57 0.76
C ASP A 80 -1.21 -3.09 2.20
N THR A 81 0.01 -3.39 2.59
CA THR A 81 0.36 -3.81 3.95
C THR A 81 1.04 -2.65 4.69
N GLY A 82 1.93 -1.94 4.01
CA GLY A 82 2.68 -0.81 4.56
C GLY A 82 2.67 0.45 3.69
N GLY A 83 2.09 0.37 2.48
CA GLY A 83 2.11 1.44 1.49
C GLY A 83 2.01 0.92 0.06
N SER A 84 1.89 -0.40 -0.12
CA SER A 84 2.10 -1.07 -1.40
C SER A 84 1.04 -0.83 -2.49
N ILE A 85 0.01 -0.05 -2.23
CA ILE A 85 -0.87 0.60 -3.22
C ILE A 85 -0.46 2.07 -3.39
N ARG A 86 -0.33 2.79 -2.27
CA ARG A 86 -0.15 4.24 -2.24
C ARG A 86 1.19 4.68 -2.79
N GLN A 87 2.28 4.01 -2.40
CA GLN A 87 3.62 4.38 -2.82
C GLN A 87 3.83 4.15 -4.33
N PRO A 88 3.53 2.97 -4.94
CA PRO A 88 3.65 2.82 -6.38
C PRO A 88 2.65 3.70 -7.16
N ALA A 89 1.48 4.01 -6.61
CA ALA A 89 0.57 4.98 -7.21
C ALA A 89 1.20 6.38 -7.28
N SER A 90 1.89 6.81 -6.23
CA SER A 90 2.66 8.07 -6.21
C SER A 90 3.76 8.08 -7.28
N PHE A 91 4.59 7.04 -7.32
CA PHE A 91 5.74 6.96 -8.21
C PHE A 91 5.38 6.86 -9.69
N CYS A 92 4.20 6.33 -9.99
CA CYS A 92 3.70 6.20 -11.35
C CYS A 92 2.67 7.27 -11.75
N GLY A 93 2.34 8.23 -10.86
CA GLY A 93 1.44 9.34 -11.16
C GLY A 93 -0.01 8.92 -11.39
N ILE A 94 -0.49 7.96 -10.63
CA ILE A 94 -1.87 7.48 -10.66
C ILE A 94 -2.53 7.60 -9.27
N THR A 95 -3.81 7.28 -9.20
CA THR A 95 -4.57 7.24 -7.94
C THR A 95 -4.65 5.82 -7.40
N GLY A 96 -4.45 5.64 -6.10
CA GLY A 96 -4.61 4.36 -5.45
C GLY A 96 -5.13 4.52 -4.02
N ILE A 97 -6.06 3.68 -3.60
CA ILE A 97 -6.66 3.74 -2.27
C ILE A 97 -6.62 2.40 -1.56
N LYS A 98 -6.14 2.42 -0.32
CA LYS A 98 -6.28 1.36 0.66
C LYS A 98 -7.47 1.69 1.57
N PRO A 99 -8.54 0.87 1.61
CA PRO A 99 -9.65 1.11 2.52
C PRO A 99 -9.26 0.87 3.99
N THR A 100 -10.17 1.20 4.89
CA THR A 100 -10.10 0.80 6.30
C THR A 100 -9.90 -0.71 6.41
N TYR A 101 -9.03 -1.14 7.34
CA TYR A 101 -8.80 -2.56 7.58
C TYR A 101 -10.11 -3.30 7.87
N GLY A 102 -10.32 -4.41 7.16
CA GLY A 102 -11.52 -5.24 7.27
C GLY A 102 -12.69 -4.84 6.36
N ARG A 103 -12.62 -3.72 5.61
CA ARG A 103 -13.66 -3.37 4.63
C ARG A 103 -13.62 -4.20 3.35
N ALA A 104 -12.45 -4.68 2.96
CA ALA A 104 -12.26 -5.61 1.85
C ALA A 104 -11.85 -6.97 2.42
N SER A 105 -12.56 -8.04 2.01
CA SER A 105 -12.21 -9.40 2.43
C SER A 105 -10.82 -9.80 1.96
N ARG A 106 -10.07 -10.43 2.85
CA ARG A 106 -8.75 -11.01 2.57
C ARG A 106 -8.80 -12.46 2.07
N TYR A 107 -10.00 -13.07 2.04
CA TYR A 107 -10.14 -14.44 1.59
C TYR A 107 -9.65 -14.62 0.15
N GLY A 108 -8.73 -15.55 -0.03
CA GLY A 108 -8.08 -15.85 -1.31
C GLY A 108 -6.88 -14.95 -1.64
N MET A 109 -6.60 -13.91 -0.85
CA MET A 109 -5.35 -13.17 -0.91
C MET A 109 -4.23 -14.00 -0.28
N ILE A 110 -3.04 -13.98 -0.87
CA ILE A 110 -1.86 -14.60 -0.27
C ILE A 110 -1.37 -13.67 0.84
N ALA A 111 -1.47 -14.14 2.08
CA ALA A 111 -1.20 -13.32 3.25
C ALA A 111 0.31 -13.03 3.41
N PHE A 112 0.65 -11.75 3.53
CA PHE A 112 1.92 -11.29 4.05
C PHE A 112 1.80 -11.06 5.56
N ALA A 113 1.10 -10.01 5.99
CA ALA A 113 0.87 -9.69 7.39
C ALA A 113 -0.64 -9.55 7.65
N SER A 114 -1.22 -10.59 8.25
CA SER A 114 -2.67 -10.77 8.35
C SER A 114 -3.40 -9.62 9.07
N SER A 115 -2.72 -8.92 9.99
CA SER A 115 -3.29 -7.78 10.71
C SER A 115 -3.15 -6.44 9.98
N LEU A 116 -2.57 -6.42 8.78
CA LEU A 116 -2.25 -5.21 8.03
C LEU A 116 -2.77 -5.24 6.59
N ASP A 117 -2.70 -6.41 5.92
CA ASP A 117 -3.00 -6.57 4.49
C ASP A 117 -4.40 -6.09 4.14
N GLN A 118 -4.52 -5.26 3.10
CA GLN A 118 -5.78 -4.89 2.47
C GLN A 118 -5.65 -4.85 0.96
N ALA A 119 -6.72 -5.25 0.25
CA ALA A 119 -6.87 -5.01 -1.18
C ALA A 119 -7.48 -3.64 -1.42
N GLY A 120 -7.13 -3.03 -2.57
CA GLY A 120 -7.74 -1.79 -3.02
C GLY A 120 -7.52 -1.55 -4.51
N PRO A 121 -8.27 -0.61 -5.11
CA PRO A 121 -8.14 -0.25 -6.51
C PRO A 121 -6.99 0.73 -6.74
N MET A 122 -6.45 0.65 -7.95
CA MET A 122 -5.50 1.59 -8.55
C MET A 122 -6.05 1.98 -9.91
N ALA A 123 -6.23 3.28 -10.15
CA ALA A 123 -6.79 3.81 -11.39
C ALA A 123 -6.23 5.21 -11.66
N ARG A 124 -6.61 5.83 -12.78
CA ARG A 124 -6.14 7.18 -13.09
C ARG A 124 -6.83 8.25 -12.25
N SER A 125 -8.11 8.05 -11.95
CA SER A 125 -8.93 9.02 -11.24
C SER A 125 -9.46 8.50 -9.91
N ALA A 126 -9.84 9.42 -9.03
CA ALA A 126 -10.55 9.13 -7.80
C ALA A 126 -11.95 8.57 -8.07
N GLU A 127 -12.58 8.99 -9.16
CA GLU A 127 -13.88 8.48 -9.60
C GLU A 127 -13.80 7.01 -9.99
N ASP A 128 -12.81 6.61 -10.83
CA ASP A 128 -12.59 5.21 -11.17
C ASP A 128 -12.29 4.36 -9.93
N CYS A 129 -11.47 4.91 -9.00
CA CYS A 129 -11.20 4.25 -7.73
C CYS A 129 -12.48 4.08 -6.88
N ALA A 130 -13.36 5.07 -6.85
CA ALA A 130 -14.63 5.02 -6.13
C ALA A 130 -15.56 3.93 -6.69
N LEU A 131 -15.70 3.85 -8.01
CA LEU A 131 -16.50 2.84 -8.69
C LEU A 131 -16.01 1.42 -8.38
N LEU A 132 -14.69 1.20 -8.45
CA LEU A 132 -14.10 -0.10 -8.14
C LEU A 132 -14.21 -0.44 -6.65
N LEU A 133 -13.95 0.53 -5.76
CA LEU A 133 -14.01 0.32 -4.32
C LEU A 133 -15.43 -0.03 -3.86
N SER A 134 -16.47 0.58 -4.45
CA SER A 134 -17.88 0.28 -4.18
C SER A 134 -18.23 -1.20 -4.44
N ASN A 135 -17.56 -1.80 -5.42
CA ASN A 135 -17.77 -3.20 -5.78
C ASN A 135 -16.80 -4.16 -5.07
N LEU A 136 -15.64 -3.68 -4.62
CA LEU A 136 -14.62 -4.50 -3.98
C LEU A 136 -14.89 -4.68 -2.48
N CYS A 137 -15.36 -3.63 -1.81
CA CYS A 137 -15.69 -3.64 -0.38
C CYS A 137 -17.00 -4.40 -0.06
N GLY A 138 -17.21 -4.64 1.22
CA GLY A 138 -18.42 -5.26 1.77
C GLY A 138 -18.13 -6.57 2.48
N PRO A 139 -19.11 -7.07 3.29
CA PRO A 139 -18.91 -8.16 4.23
C PRO A 139 -18.63 -9.50 3.57
N ASP A 140 -17.85 -10.32 4.25
CA ASP A 140 -17.56 -11.72 3.91
C ASP A 140 -17.30 -12.53 5.21
N PRO A 141 -18.24 -12.53 6.18
CA PRO A 141 -18.02 -13.07 7.52
C PRO A 141 -17.78 -14.57 7.54
N ASP A 142 -18.31 -15.31 6.54
CA ASP A 142 -18.16 -16.75 6.46
C ASP A 142 -16.75 -17.20 6.05
N ARG A 143 -15.94 -16.31 5.46
CA ARG A 143 -14.63 -16.66 4.88
C ARG A 143 -13.47 -15.89 5.47
N ASP A 144 -13.70 -14.68 5.94
CA ASP A 144 -12.68 -13.83 6.56
C ASP A 144 -13.16 -13.31 7.92
N SER A 145 -12.60 -13.84 9.00
CA SER A 145 -12.93 -13.44 10.37
C SER A 145 -12.60 -11.97 10.69
N THR A 146 -11.83 -11.30 9.84
CA THR A 146 -11.51 -9.87 9.97
C THR A 146 -12.42 -8.98 9.13
N SER A 147 -13.26 -9.58 8.27
CA SER A 147 -14.23 -8.83 7.48
C SER A 147 -15.29 -8.20 8.37
N LEU A 148 -15.49 -6.90 8.21
CA LEU A 148 -16.47 -6.15 8.98
C LEU A 148 -17.86 -6.34 8.39
N ASP A 149 -18.85 -6.54 9.24
CA ASP A 149 -20.27 -6.59 8.86
C ASP A 149 -20.80 -5.16 8.64
N LEU A 150 -20.31 -4.53 7.58
CA LEU A 150 -20.74 -3.21 7.16
C LEU A 150 -21.39 -3.30 5.77
N PRO A 151 -22.49 -2.57 5.53
CA PRO A 151 -23.14 -2.58 4.23
C PRO A 151 -22.18 -2.08 3.14
N THR A 152 -22.42 -2.54 1.92
CA THR A 152 -21.80 -1.95 0.74
C THR A 152 -22.17 -0.48 0.62
N GLU A 153 -21.24 0.35 0.20
CA GLU A 153 -21.39 1.79 0.07
C GLU A 153 -21.12 2.19 -1.38
N ASP A 154 -21.92 3.10 -1.91
CA ASP A 154 -21.62 3.78 -3.17
C ASP A 154 -20.68 4.93 -2.90
N PHE A 155 -19.38 4.68 -3.03
CA PHE A 155 -18.33 5.66 -2.80
C PHE A 155 -18.31 6.78 -3.86
N ALA A 156 -19.00 6.62 -5.00
CA ALA A 156 -19.08 7.64 -6.03
C ALA A 156 -20.15 8.70 -5.71
N ARG A 157 -21.08 8.42 -4.81
CA ARG A 157 -22.24 9.26 -4.53
C ARG A 157 -21.89 10.69 -4.09
N SER A 158 -20.82 10.85 -3.31
CA SER A 158 -20.44 12.13 -2.71
C SER A 158 -19.24 12.81 -3.37
N LEU A 159 -18.77 12.32 -4.52
CA LEU A 159 -17.55 12.83 -5.18
C LEU A 159 -17.60 14.34 -5.48
N ASN A 160 -18.78 14.85 -5.82
CA ASN A 160 -18.97 16.24 -6.20
C ASN A 160 -19.42 17.16 -5.05
N ASP A 161 -19.51 16.63 -3.82
CA ASP A 161 -19.86 17.44 -2.67
C ASP A 161 -18.83 18.56 -2.43
N SER A 162 -19.30 19.69 -1.87
CA SER A 162 -18.41 20.79 -1.53
C SER A 162 -17.41 20.37 -0.44
N ILE A 163 -16.17 20.82 -0.60
CA ILE A 163 -15.11 20.69 0.43
C ILE A 163 -14.88 22.00 1.17
N ASP A 164 -15.73 22.99 0.99
CA ASP A 164 -15.66 24.25 1.74
C ASP A 164 -15.77 23.98 3.25
N GLY A 165 -14.86 24.54 4.00
CA GLY A 165 -14.75 24.32 5.44
C GLY A 165 -14.11 23.00 5.87
N LEU A 166 -13.74 22.08 4.94
CA LEU A 166 -13.04 20.84 5.24
C LEU A 166 -11.73 21.13 5.96
N ARG A 167 -11.52 20.52 7.15
CA ARG A 167 -10.30 20.70 7.94
C ARG A 167 -9.30 19.62 7.58
N ILE A 168 -8.16 20.02 7.02
CA ILE A 168 -7.07 19.13 6.61
C ILE A 168 -5.91 19.27 7.58
N GLY A 169 -5.63 18.22 8.35
CA GLY A 169 -4.53 18.16 9.29
C GLY A 169 -3.19 17.99 8.58
N ILE A 170 -2.22 18.83 8.92
CA ILE A 170 -0.86 18.80 8.36
C ILE A 170 0.10 18.39 9.47
N PRO A 171 0.57 17.11 9.50
CA PRO A 171 1.50 16.64 10.52
C PRO A 171 2.88 17.27 10.30
N LYS A 172 3.41 17.95 11.31
CA LYS A 172 4.77 18.54 11.22
C LYS A 172 5.85 17.47 10.97
N GLU A 173 5.62 16.26 11.44
CA GLU A 173 6.53 15.11 11.30
C GLU A 173 6.65 14.63 9.84
N PHE A 174 5.67 14.91 8.97
CA PHE A 174 5.72 14.55 7.56
C PHE A 174 6.53 15.54 6.71
N PHE A 175 6.85 16.70 7.28
CA PHE A 175 7.59 17.78 6.61
C PHE A 175 8.96 18.06 7.27
N GLY A 176 9.52 17.07 7.95
CA GLY A 176 10.82 17.13 8.63
C GLY A 176 12.03 16.95 7.71
N GLU A 177 13.16 16.60 8.33
CA GLU A 177 14.39 16.22 7.62
C GLU A 177 14.16 14.95 6.80
N GLY A 178 14.85 14.82 5.65
CA GLY A 178 14.75 13.67 4.74
C GLY A 178 13.68 13.82 3.65
N LEU A 179 12.74 14.76 3.78
CA LEU A 179 11.82 15.09 2.70
C LEU A 179 12.52 15.97 1.65
N SER A 180 12.59 15.51 0.40
CA SER A 180 13.23 16.26 -0.68
C SER A 180 12.46 17.54 -1.00
N ALA A 181 13.19 18.56 -1.46
CA ALA A 181 12.63 19.90 -1.68
C ALA A 181 11.59 19.92 -2.80
N ASP A 182 11.78 19.13 -3.84
CA ASP A 182 10.86 18.97 -4.97
C ASP A 182 9.53 18.32 -4.55
N VAL A 183 9.58 17.25 -3.78
CA VAL A 183 8.37 16.60 -3.21
C VAL A 183 7.66 17.58 -2.28
N ARG A 184 8.38 18.27 -1.40
CA ARG A 184 7.80 19.30 -0.52
C ARG A 184 7.05 20.34 -1.33
N THR A 185 7.71 20.91 -2.35
CA THR A 185 7.13 21.98 -3.19
C THR A 185 5.87 21.52 -3.90
N ALA A 186 5.87 20.31 -4.47
CA ALA A 186 4.70 19.75 -5.14
C ALA A 186 3.52 19.54 -4.16
N VAL A 187 3.79 18.98 -2.98
CA VAL A 187 2.76 18.72 -1.96
C VAL A 187 2.22 20.04 -1.39
N GLU A 188 3.06 20.99 -1.05
CA GLU A 188 2.62 22.31 -0.57
C GLU A 188 1.81 23.07 -1.63
N GLY A 189 2.16 22.89 -2.92
CA GLY A 189 1.40 23.45 -4.04
C GLY A 189 -0.05 22.97 -4.07
N VAL A 190 -0.28 21.67 -3.96
CA VAL A 190 -1.66 21.10 -3.95
C VAL A 190 -2.40 21.35 -2.64
N LEU A 191 -1.71 21.51 -1.52
CA LEU A 191 -2.33 21.98 -0.29
C LEU A 191 -2.90 23.39 -0.47
N GLY A 192 -2.19 24.27 -1.18
CA GLY A 192 -2.71 25.59 -1.57
C GLY A 192 -3.93 25.54 -2.50
N GLU A 193 -4.07 24.50 -3.36
CA GLU A 193 -5.28 24.32 -4.16
C GLU A 193 -6.48 23.94 -3.27
N PHE A 194 -6.30 23.13 -2.23
CA PHE A 194 -7.35 22.86 -1.25
C PHE A 194 -7.82 24.12 -0.53
N GLU A 195 -6.89 25.02 -0.14
CA GLU A 195 -7.27 26.30 0.48
C GLU A 195 -8.07 27.20 -0.49
N LYS A 196 -7.72 27.25 -1.78
CA LYS A 196 -8.50 27.96 -2.81
C LYS A 196 -9.91 27.42 -2.97
N MET A 197 -10.11 26.12 -2.70
CA MET A 197 -11.42 25.48 -2.73
C MET A 197 -12.22 25.63 -1.41
N GLY A 198 -11.68 26.38 -0.43
CA GLY A 198 -12.30 26.68 0.86
C GLY A 198 -11.95 25.73 2.00
N ALA A 199 -11.06 24.75 1.79
CA ALA A 199 -10.58 23.91 2.88
C ALA A 199 -9.65 24.71 3.82
N ARG A 200 -9.49 24.20 5.05
CA ARG A 200 -8.67 24.83 6.09
C ARG A 200 -7.53 23.91 6.48
N LEU A 201 -6.31 24.34 6.30
CA LEU A 201 -5.13 23.61 6.77
C LEU A 201 -4.96 23.80 8.29
N VAL A 202 -4.86 22.69 9.02
CA VAL A 202 -4.76 22.66 10.48
C VAL A 202 -3.42 22.02 10.87
N PRO A 203 -2.50 22.74 11.51
CA PRO A 203 -1.27 22.14 12.03
C PRO A 203 -1.60 21.07 13.09
N ILE A 204 -1.05 19.88 12.93
CA ILE A 204 -1.21 18.76 13.88
C ILE A 204 0.15 18.11 14.17
N SER A 205 0.18 17.21 15.14
CA SER A 205 1.35 16.40 15.46
C SER A 205 0.97 14.93 15.58
N LEU A 206 1.81 14.06 15.02
CA LEU A 206 1.76 12.60 15.12
C LEU A 206 3.10 12.12 15.70
N PRO A 207 3.36 12.34 16.99
CA PRO A 207 4.71 12.28 17.58
C PRO A 207 5.33 10.89 17.55
N ARG A 208 4.53 9.82 17.36
CA ARG A 208 5.05 8.44 17.32
C ARG A 208 5.23 7.91 15.90
N THR A 209 5.08 8.75 14.88
CA THR A 209 5.30 8.36 13.47
C THR A 209 6.69 7.80 13.24
N GLU A 210 7.73 8.35 13.88
CA GLU A 210 9.11 7.87 13.80
C GLU A 210 9.29 6.41 14.24
N LEU A 211 8.39 5.89 15.08
CA LEU A 211 8.41 4.51 15.55
C LEU A 211 7.75 3.54 14.56
N SER A 212 7.15 4.03 13.47
CA SER A 212 6.39 3.19 12.55
C SER A 212 7.26 2.17 11.82
N ILE A 213 8.47 2.56 11.40
CA ILE A 213 9.39 1.66 10.72
C ILE A 213 9.79 0.49 11.63
N PRO A 214 10.38 0.70 12.83
CA PRO A 214 10.75 -0.42 13.68
C PRO A 214 9.55 -1.26 14.12
N VAL A 215 8.38 -0.67 14.38
CA VAL A 215 7.17 -1.40 14.72
C VAL A 215 6.70 -2.29 13.58
N TYR A 216 6.66 -1.75 12.36
CA TYR A 216 6.26 -2.51 11.18
C TYR A 216 7.19 -3.68 10.90
N TYR A 217 8.51 -3.46 10.95
CA TYR A 217 9.52 -4.50 10.68
C TYR A 217 9.71 -5.51 11.82
N ILE A 218 8.98 -5.37 12.92
CA ILE A 218 8.78 -6.40 13.93
C ILE A 218 7.48 -7.18 13.65
N ILE A 219 6.35 -6.47 13.48
CA ILE A 219 5.03 -7.09 13.35
C ILE A 219 4.89 -7.84 12.02
N ALA A 220 5.17 -7.17 10.91
CA ALA A 220 4.96 -7.76 9.59
C ALA A 220 5.82 -9.01 9.33
N PRO A 221 7.14 -9.04 9.62
CA PRO A 221 7.93 -10.24 9.54
C PRO A 221 7.47 -11.36 10.49
N ALA A 222 7.04 -11.04 11.71
CA ALA A 222 6.50 -12.02 12.66
C ALA A 222 5.27 -12.74 12.06
N GLU A 223 4.32 -11.97 11.53
CA GLU A 223 3.14 -12.52 10.88
C GLU A 223 3.48 -13.27 9.58
N ALA A 224 4.43 -12.75 8.78
CA ALA A 224 4.92 -13.41 7.58
C ALA A 224 5.53 -14.79 7.88
N SER A 225 6.35 -14.91 8.91
CA SER A 225 6.97 -16.18 9.28
C SER A 225 5.91 -17.25 9.60
N SER A 226 4.81 -16.86 10.24
CA SER A 226 3.67 -17.72 10.50
C SER A 226 2.86 -18.02 9.22
N ASN A 227 2.51 -16.98 8.46
CA ASN A 227 1.68 -17.12 7.25
C ASN A 227 2.37 -17.96 6.16
N LEU A 228 3.68 -17.76 5.95
CA LEU A 228 4.42 -18.46 4.90
C LEU A 228 4.90 -19.86 5.34
N SER A 229 4.65 -20.28 6.57
CA SER A 229 4.94 -21.65 7.03
C SER A 229 4.22 -22.74 6.21
N ARG A 230 3.05 -22.41 5.64
CA ARG A 230 2.25 -23.30 4.79
C ARG A 230 2.87 -23.65 3.44
N PHE A 231 3.86 -22.88 3.00
CA PHE A 231 4.56 -23.10 1.74
C PHE A 231 5.79 -24.00 1.98
N ASP A 232 5.54 -25.29 2.05
CA ASP A 232 6.48 -26.34 2.43
C ASP A 232 6.76 -27.35 1.30
N GLY A 233 6.09 -27.19 0.14
CA GLY A 233 6.21 -28.07 -1.01
C GLY A 233 5.50 -29.43 -0.85
N VAL A 234 4.67 -29.63 0.20
CA VAL A 234 3.95 -30.89 0.40
C VAL A 234 2.67 -30.97 -0.43
N LYS A 235 1.81 -29.94 -0.35
CA LYS A 235 0.50 -29.97 -1.02
C LYS A 235 0.52 -29.28 -2.37
N PHE A 236 1.30 -28.21 -2.53
CA PHE A 236 1.36 -27.40 -3.75
C PHE A 236 2.65 -26.58 -3.79
N GLY A 237 2.92 -25.99 -4.95
CA GLY A 237 4.08 -25.13 -5.18
C GLY A 237 5.36 -25.90 -5.44
N HIS A 238 6.50 -25.18 -5.40
CA HIS A 238 7.82 -25.75 -5.59
C HIS A 238 8.15 -26.77 -4.51
N ARG A 239 8.78 -27.89 -4.93
CA ARG A 239 9.41 -28.88 -4.05
C ARG A 239 10.81 -29.19 -4.54
N ALA A 240 11.78 -29.21 -3.65
CA ALA A 240 13.14 -29.64 -3.95
C ALA A 240 13.16 -31.02 -4.59
N LYS A 241 13.94 -31.19 -5.65
CA LYS A 241 13.99 -32.47 -6.40
C LYS A 241 14.78 -33.56 -5.69
N ALA A 242 15.75 -33.18 -4.85
CA ALA A 242 16.64 -34.11 -4.16
C ALA A 242 16.77 -33.75 -2.67
N PHE A 243 16.43 -34.66 -1.80
CA PHE A 243 16.52 -34.50 -0.35
C PHE A 243 16.77 -35.86 0.32
N ALA A 244 17.40 -35.83 1.50
CA ALA A 244 17.74 -37.04 2.26
C ALA A 244 16.58 -37.53 3.12
N ASP A 245 15.84 -36.62 3.73
CA ASP A 245 14.69 -36.89 4.61
C ASP A 245 13.66 -35.77 4.54
N LEU A 246 12.60 -35.87 5.33
CA LEU A 246 11.50 -34.88 5.36
C LEU A 246 11.98 -33.49 5.81
N VAL A 247 12.88 -33.42 6.78
CA VAL A 247 13.40 -32.13 7.28
C VAL A 247 14.27 -31.46 6.22
N ASP A 248 15.11 -32.25 5.56
CA ASP A 248 15.95 -31.77 4.45
C ASP A 248 15.07 -31.30 3.26
N MET A 249 13.98 -32.01 2.97
CA MET A 249 13.01 -31.58 1.97
C MET A 249 12.44 -30.20 2.28
N TYR A 250 11.97 -29.95 3.50
CA TYR A 250 11.44 -28.65 3.90
C TYR A 250 12.52 -27.55 3.79
N LYS A 251 13.71 -27.80 4.30
CA LYS A 251 14.81 -26.84 4.25
C LYS A 251 15.17 -26.46 2.82
N LYS A 252 15.41 -27.43 1.95
CA LYS A 252 15.78 -27.21 0.55
C LYS A 252 14.65 -26.54 -0.23
N THR A 253 13.43 -27.04 -0.10
CA THR A 253 12.26 -26.46 -0.77
C THR A 253 12.09 -24.97 -0.47
N ARG A 254 12.21 -24.59 0.79
CA ARG A 254 12.05 -23.20 1.22
C ARG A 254 13.27 -22.34 0.84
N ALA A 255 14.48 -22.90 0.91
CA ALA A 255 15.71 -22.22 0.48
C ALA A 255 15.72 -21.93 -1.04
N GLU A 256 15.24 -22.88 -1.86
CA GLU A 256 15.16 -22.75 -3.31
C GLU A 256 13.97 -21.89 -3.76
N GLY A 257 12.84 -22.01 -3.07
CA GLY A 257 11.55 -21.48 -3.51
C GLY A 257 11.28 -20.05 -3.10
N PHE A 258 11.92 -19.52 -2.05
CA PHE A 258 11.78 -18.13 -1.62
C PHE A 258 12.99 -17.28 -2.05
N GLY A 259 12.70 -16.06 -2.50
CA GLY A 259 13.70 -15.03 -2.74
C GLY A 259 14.36 -14.51 -1.45
N ASP A 260 15.43 -13.74 -1.59
CA ASP A 260 16.27 -13.35 -0.46
C ASP A 260 15.57 -12.42 0.53
N GLU A 261 14.76 -11.46 0.05
CA GLU A 261 14.01 -10.57 0.93
C GLU A 261 12.96 -11.34 1.74
N VAL A 262 12.25 -12.26 1.10
CA VAL A 262 11.26 -13.11 1.79
C VAL A 262 11.93 -13.97 2.85
N LYS A 263 13.07 -14.59 2.54
CA LYS A 263 13.86 -15.37 3.51
C LYS A 263 14.29 -14.51 4.68
N ARG A 264 14.79 -13.29 4.42
CA ARG A 264 15.21 -12.33 5.45
C ARG A 264 14.05 -12.03 6.41
N ARG A 265 12.87 -11.69 5.90
CA ARG A 265 11.70 -11.40 6.74
C ARG A 265 11.20 -12.61 7.51
N ILE A 266 11.19 -13.79 6.91
CA ILE A 266 10.86 -15.04 7.63
C ILE A 266 11.83 -15.27 8.79
N MET A 267 13.14 -15.06 8.60
CA MET A 267 14.15 -15.24 9.64
C MET A 267 13.97 -14.22 10.77
N ILE A 268 13.78 -12.93 10.44
CA ILE A 268 13.50 -11.89 11.43
C ILE A 268 12.25 -12.24 12.23
N GLY A 269 11.16 -12.61 11.56
CA GLY A 269 9.90 -12.96 12.20
C GLY A 269 10.02 -14.18 13.12
N THR A 270 10.75 -15.21 12.69
CA THR A 270 11.00 -16.40 13.50
C THR A 270 11.79 -16.05 14.76
N TYR A 271 12.79 -15.18 14.64
CA TYR A 271 13.58 -14.69 15.78
C TYR A 271 12.70 -13.90 16.77
N VAL A 272 11.91 -12.96 16.26
CA VAL A 272 11.03 -12.11 17.08
C VAL A 272 9.96 -12.93 17.83
N LEU A 273 9.49 -14.04 17.25
CA LEU A 273 8.50 -14.93 17.88
C LEU A 273 9.14 -15.99 18.79
N SER A 274 10.47 -16.10 18.85
CA SER A 274 11.15 -17.10 19.65
C SER A 274 11.06 -16.82 21.15
N HIS A 275 11.29 -17.87 21.96
CA HIS A 275 11.24 -17.80 23.41
C HIS A 275 12.19 -16.71 23.96
N GLY A 276 11.70 -15.88 24.86
CA GLY A 276 12.42 -14.76 25.48
C GLY A 276 12.40 -13.46 24.65
N TYR A 277 12.05 -13.49 23.35
CA TYR A 277 11.99 -12.31 22.49
C TYR A 277 10.55 -11.87 22.17
N TYR A 278 9.58 -12.77 22.26
CA TYR A 278 8.18 -12.48 21.98
C TYR A 278 7.65 -11.30 22.80
N ASP A 279 7.82 -11.31 24.11
CA ASP A 279 7.36 -10.23 24.99
C ASP A 279 8.14 -8.94 24.77
N ALA A 280 9.46 -9.04 24.59
CA ALA A 280 10.35 -7.90 24.44
C ALA A 280 10.15 -7.16 23.11
N TYR A 281 9.84 -7.87 22.03
CA TYR A 281 9.74 -7.29 20.69
C TYR A 281 8.30 -7.27 20.20
N TYR A 282 7.65 -8.43 20.03
CA TYR A 282 6.34 -8.49 19.38
C TYR A 282 5.24 -7.82 20.20
N LEU A 283 5.12 -8.13 21.48
CA LEU A 283 4.13 -7.48 22.33
C LEU A 283 4.42 -5.99 22.52
N GLN A 284 5.69 -5.61 22.64
CA GLN A 284 6.05 -4.20 22.73
C GLN A 284 5.69 -3.45 21.43
N ALA A 285 5.96 -4.03 20.27
CA ALA A 285 5.56 -3.46 18.97
C ALA A 285 4.03 -3.31 18.87
N GLN A 286 3.24 -4.28 19.32
CA GLN A 286 1.78 -4.17 19.35
C GLN A 286 1.29 -3.04 20.28
N ARG A 287 1.94 -2.82 21.42
CA ARG A 287 1.63 -1.68 22.32
C ARG A 287 1.93 -0.35 21.65
N ILE A 288 3.09 -0.22 20.99
CA ILE A 288 3.46 1.00 20.27
C ILE A 288 2.53 1.22 19.06
N ARG A 289 2.16 0.17 18.33
CA ARG A 289 1.15 0.23 17.27
C ARG A 289 -0.17 0.87 17.78
N ARG A 290 -0.63 0.46 18.97
CA ARG A 290 -1.81 1.07 19.56
C ARG A 290 -1.60 2.55 19.87
N MET A 291 -0.44 2.93 20.39
CA MET A 291 -0.12 4.34 20.67
C MET A 291 -0.05 5.18 19.39
N ILE A 292 0.44 4.63 18.27
CA ILE A 292 0.40 5.28 16.95
C ILE A 292 -1.07 5.51 16.53
N ALA A 293 -1.93 4.51 16.67
CA ALA A 293 -3.36 4.67 16.36
C ALA A 293 -4.02 5.74 17.24
N ASP A 294 -3.66 5.82 18.52
CA ASP A 294 -4.18 6.83 19.46
C ASP A 294 -3.75 8.25 19.08
N ASP A 295 -2.54 8.46 18.51
CA ASP A 295 -2.11 9.76 17.97
C ASP A 295 -3.04 10.22 16.84
N PHE A 296 -3.40 9.34 15.91
CA PHE A 296 -4.36 9.64 14.85
C PHE A 296 -5.74 9.99 15.41
N GLN A 297 -6.25 9.21 16.37
CA GLN A 297 -7.55 9.47 16.98
C GLN A 297 -7.57 10.82 17.72
N GLN A 298 -6.46 11.22 18.30
CA GLN A 298 -6.33 12.56 18.90
C GLN A 298 -6.31 13.65 17.84
N ALA A 299 -5.57 13.47 16.74
CA ALA A 299 -5.49 14.42 15.64
C ALA A 299 -6.86 14.63 14.95
N PHE A 300 -7.64 13.57 14.75
CA PHE A 300 -8.98 13.63 14.14
C PHE A 300 -10.04 14.36 14.98
N LYS A 301 -9.74 14.77 16.21
CA LYS A 301 -10.61 15.69 16.95
C LYS A 301 -10.55 17.12 16.39
N SER A 302 -9.44 17.49 15.74
CA SER A 302 -9.21 18.83 15.20
C SER A 302 -9.29 18.92 13.67
N CYS A 303 -9.25 17.79 12.95
CA CYS A 303 -9.30 17.76 11.50
C CYS A 303 -10.20 16.63 10.99
N ASP A 304 -10.60 16.72 9.74
CA ASP A 304 -11.49 15.76 9.06
C ASP A 304 -10.73 14.78 8.18
N LEU A 305 -9.59 15.22 7.63
CA LEU A 305 -8.59 14.45 6.88
C LEU A 305 -7.20 14.85 7.35
N ILE A 306 -6.23 14.00 7.07
CA ILE A 306 -4.80 14.30 7.24
C ILE A 306 -4.15 14.22 5.87
N ALA A 307 -3.27 15.17 5.54
CA ALA A 307 -2.56 15.21 4.27
C ALA A 307 -1.04 15.36 4.45
N GLY A 308 -0.28 14.79 3.52
CA GLY A 308 1.17 14.89 3.47
C GLY A 308 1.75 14.16 2.26
N PRO A 309 3.08 14.08 2.14
CA PRO A 309 3.72 13.32 1.08
C PRO A 309 3.44 11.82 1.22
N VAL A 310 3.46 11.09 0.10
CA VAL A 310 3.39 9.62 0.10
C VAL A 310 4.76 9.01 0.40
N ALA A 311 5.81 9.56 -0.23
CA ALA A 311 7.20 9.11 -0.10
C ALA A 311 8.14 10.31 0.06
N PRO A 312 9.34 10.13 0.64
CA PRO A 312 10.29 11.22 0.86
C PRO A 312 10.87 11.81 -0.42
N THR A 313 10.97 11.01 -1.47
CA THR A 313 11.56 11.36 -2.77
C THR A 313 10.66 10.91 -3.90
N VAL A 314 10.96 11.35 -5.12
CA VAL A 314 10.43 10.71 -6.34
C VAL A 314 11.06 9.33 -6.53
N ALA A 315 10.54 8.55 -7.49
CA ALA A 315 11.06 7.22 -7.81
C ALA A 315 12.58 7.26 -8.11
N TRP A 316 13.35 6.40 -7.45
CA TRP A 316 14.80 6.27 -7.65
C TRP A 316 15.13 5.36 -8.84
N LYS A 317 16.40 5.36 -9.24
CA LYS A 317 16.89 4.50 -10.33
C LYS A 317 16.92 3.04 -9.90
N LEU A 318 16.63 2.14 -10.82
CA LEU A 318 16.81 0.69 -10.63
C LEU A 318 18.24 0.41 -10.10
N GLY A 319 18.34 -0.37 -9.05
CA GLY A 319 19.60 -0.64 -8.33
C GLY A 319 20.13 0.53 -7.51
N GLY A 320 19.43 1.66 -7.42
CA GLY A 320 19.91 2.89 -6.77
C GLY A 320 20.15 2.75 -5.26
N HIS A 321 19.43 1.86 -4.58
CA HIS A 321 19.66 1.56 -3.17
C HIS A 321 20.64 0.40 -2.94
N GLY A 322 21.08 -0.27 -4.02
CA GLY A 322 22.04 -1.38 -3.95
C GLY A 322 21.52 -2.52 -3.07
N ASN A 323 22.35 -2.93 -2.09
CA ASN A 323 22.00 -3.96 -1.11
C ASN A 323 21.60 -3.38 0.25
N ASP A 324 21.22 -2.11 0.32
CA ASP A 324 20.78 -1.47 1.56
C ASP A 324 19.24 -1.58 1.74
N PRO A 325 18.75 -2.57 2.50
CA PRO A 325 17.32 -2.72 2.72
C PRO A 325 16.73 -1.58 3.55
N LEU A 326 17.54 -0.84 4.32
CA LEU A 326 17.07 0.26 5.14
C LEU A 326 16.64 1.45 4.27
N ALA A 327 17.32 1.70 3.16
CA ALA A 327 16.96 2.73 2.21
C ALA A 327 15.55 2.48 1.61
N ASP A 328 15.26 1.22 1.23
CA ASP A 328 13.93 0.82 0.76
C ASP A 328 12.87 0.98 1.86
N TYR A 329 13.21 0.64 3.11
CA TYR A 329 12.28 0.74 4.23
C TYR A 329 11.92 2.19 4.58
N LEU A 330 12.87 3.12 4.40
CA LEU A 330 12.65 4.54 4.62
C LEU A 330 11.69 5.16 3.57
N ALA A 331 11.57 4.57 2.39
CA ALA A 331 10.61 5.03 1.37
C ALA A 331 9.15 4.96 1.84
N ASP A 332 8.83 4.08 2.80
CA ASP A 332 7.47 3.87 3.31
C ASP A 332 7.18 4.64 4.62
N ILE A 333 8.09 5.52 5.06
CA ILE A 333 7.99 6.20 6.37
C ILE A 333 6.66 6.93 6.58
N PHE A 334 6.07 7.51 5.52
CA PHE A 334 4.82 8.26 5.59
C PHE A 334 3.58 7.40 5.39
N THR A 335 3.71 6.20 4.81
CA THR A 335 2.58 5.30 4.55
C THR A 335 2.34 4.29 5.68
N LEU A 336 3.41 3.88 6.36
CA LEU A 336 3.37 2.90 7.46
C LEU A 336 2.45 3.29 8.63
N PRO A 337 2.43 4.56 9.10
CA PRO A 337 1.62 4.94 10.26
C PRO A 337 0.13 4.65 10.05
N ALA A 338 -0.42 5.01 8.88
CA ALA A 338 -1.82 4.77 8.54
C ALA A 338 -2.16 3.27 8.45
N SER A 339 -1.24 2.45 7.91
CA SER A 339 -1.38 1.00 7.86
C SER A 339 -1.39 0.37 9.25
N LEU A 340 -0.44 0.75 10.11
CA LEU A 340 -0.36 0.29 11.50
C LEU A 340 -1.62 0.65 12.29
N ALA A 341 -2.18 1.84 12.05
CA ALA A 341 -3.42 2.29 12.68
C ALA A 341 -4.69 1.66 12.06
N GLY A 342 -4.58 0.92 10.94
CA GLY A 342 -5.75 0.33 10.26
C GLY A 342 -6.64 1.35 9.52
N LEU A 343 -6.16 2.57 9.31
CA LEU A 343 -6.89 3.68 8.71
C LEU A 343 -6.95 3.57 7.18
N PRO A 344 -7.98 4.13 6.53
CA PRO A 344 -7.99 4.29 5.08
C PRO A 344 -6.98 5.35 4.67
N GLY A 345 -6.32 5.12 3.54
CA GLY A 345 -5.38 6.07 2.98
C GLY A 345 -5.31 5.97 1.46
N MET A 346 -5.07 7.08 0.80
CA MET A 346 -4.94 7.09 -0.65
C MET A 346 -3.78 7.97 -1.11
N SER A 347 -3.28 7.68 -2.30
CA SER A 347 -2.38 8.53 -3.05
C SER A 347 -3.13 9.15 -4.21
N VAL A 348 -2.93 10.44 -4.44
CA VAL A 348 -3.45 11.17 -5.60
C VAL A 348 -2.31 11.98 -6.22
N PRO A 349 -2.20 12.09 -7.56
CA PRO A 349 -1.16 12.87 -8.21
C PRO A 349 -1.15 14.34 -7.75
N ALA A 350 0.02 14.84 -7.38
CA ALA A 350 0.22 16.16 -6.78
C ALA A 350 1.16 17.06 -7.59
N GLY A 351 1.68 16.57 -8.70
CA GLY A 351 2.66 17.30 -9.53
C GLY A 351 3.85 16.44 -9.90
N PHE A 352 4.95 17.09 -10.20
CA PHE A 352 6.18 16.47 -10.65
C PHE A 352 7.38 17.05 -9.89
N GLY A 353 8.33 16.18 -9.59
CA GLY A 353 9.61 16.53 -8.94
C GLY A 353 10.78 16.35 -9.89
N ASP A 354 11.95 16.02 -9.32
CA ASP A 354 13.20 15.85 -10.05
C ASP A 354 13.06 14.89 -11.24
N GLY A 355 13.64 15.28 -12.38
CA GLY A 355 13.55 14.50 -13.62
C GLY A 355 12.14 14.37 -14.18
N ALA A 356 11.23 15.30 -13.88
CA ALA A 356 9.81 15.23 -14.25
C ALA A 356 9.08 13.98 -13.77
N MET A 357 9.56 13.39 -12.67
CA MET A 357 8.94 12.23 -12.06
C MET A 357 7.71 12.61 -11.23
N PRO A 358 6.66 11.79 -11.24
CA PRO A 358 5.46 12.08 -10.47
C PRO A 358 5.69 12.16 -8.96
N VAL A 359 4.90 13.01 -8.32
CA VAL A 359 4.77 13.14 -6.86
C VAL A 359 3.33 12.88 -6.46
N GLY A 360 3.12 12.11 -5.40
CA GLY A 360 1.79 11.85 -4.82
C GLY A 360 1.56 12.61 -3.51
N LEU A 361 0.35 13.16 -3.38
CA LEU A 361 -0.21 13.58 -2.09
C LEU A 361 -0.86 12.37 -1.42
N GLN A 362 -0.53 12.11 -0.18
CA GLN A 362 -1.25 11.15 0.65
C GLN A 362 -2.40 11.86 1.37
N LEU A 363 -3.59 11.28 1.29
CA LEU A 363 -4.75 11.61 2.11
C LEU A 363 -5.04 10.43 3.04
N ILE A 364 -5.20 10.72 4.34
CA ILE A 364 -5.52 9.72 5.37
C ILE A 364 -6.83 10.14 6.04
N GLY A 365 -7.79 9.23 6.09
CA GLY A 365 -9.09 9.42 6.74
C GLY A 365 -9.16 8.72 8.10
N ASN A 366 -10.15 9.10 8.89
CA ASN A 366 -10.54 8.29 10.03
C ASN A 366 -11.22 6.99 9.55
N TYR A 367 -11.44 6.04 10.42
CA TYR A 367 -12.12 4.79 10.07
C TYR A 367 -13.42 5.06 9.33
N PHE A 368 -13.64 4.36 8.23
CA PHE A 368 -14.86 4.37 7.41
C PHE A 368 -15.18 5.73 6.76
N THR A 369 -14.16 6.54 6.48
CA THR A 369 -14.33 7.82 5.77
C THR A 369 -13.76 7.81 4.35
N GLU A 370 -13.75 6.66 3.70
CA GLU A 370 -13.26 6.50 2.32
C GLU A 370 -13.95 7.44 1.34
N SER A 371 -15.26 7.63 1.47
CA SER A 371 -16.04 8.57 0.64
C SER A 371 -15.50 9.99 0.73
N ARG A 372 -15.08 10.44 1.93
CA ARG A 372 -14.49 11.77 2.11
C ARG A 372 -13.11 11.89 1.49
N LEU A 373 -12.29 10.82 1.57
CA LEU A 373 -10.99 10.77 0.88
C LEU A 373 -11.17 10.91 -0.63
N LEU A 374 -12.07 10.10 -1.19
CA LEU A 374 -12.37 10.07 -2.62
C LEU A 374 -12.96 11.39 -3.10
N ASN A 375 -13.86 12.02 -2.33
CA ASN A 375 -14.38 13.35 -2.61
C ASN A 375 -13.26 14.40 -2.66
N ALA A 376 -12.43 14.50 -1.62
CA ALA A 376 -11.32 15.45 -1.60
C ALA A 376 -10.36 15.25 -2.78
N ALA A 377 -10.00 14.01 -3.10
CA ALA A 377 -9.16 13.67 -4.23
C ALA A 377 -9.81 14.03 -5.57
N HIS A 378 -11.10 13.74 -5.75
CA HIS A 378 -11.85 14.07 -6.96
C HIS A 378 -11.93 15.59 -7.17
N ARG A 379 -12.22 16.34 -6.11
CA ARG A 379 -12.24 17.83 -6.16
C ARG A 379 -10.88 18.40 -6.53
N LEU A 380 -9.77 17.84 -5.98
CA LEU A 380 -8.43 18.21 -6.39
C LEU A 380 -8.19 17.92 -7.89
N GLN A 381 -8.62 16.77 -8.37
CA GLN A 381 -8.48 16.39 -9.78
C GLN A 381 -9.32 17.23 -10.73
N GLN A 382 -10.43 17.79 -10.28
CA GLN A 382 -11.19 18.80 -11.05
C GLN A 382 -10.50 20.16 -11.10
N ALA A 383 -9.72 20.51 -10.08
CA ALA A 383 -8.99 21.78 -10.00
C ALA A 383 -7.60 21.73 -10.67
N THR A 384 -7.07 20.54 -10.94
CA THR A 384 -5.72 20.31 -11.50
C THR A 384 -5.74 19.33 -12.66
N ASP A 385 -4.64 19.20 -13.39
CA ASP A 385 -4.51 18.28 -14.52
C ASP A 385 -3.50 17.14 -14.31
N PHE A 386 -2.91 16.99 -13.11
CA PHE A 386 -1.83 16.04 -12.84
C PHE A 386 -2.20 14.59 -13.15
N HIS A 387 -3.43 14.19 -12.81
CA HIS A 387 -3.94 12.83 -13.06
C HIS A 387 -4.22 12.54 -14.54
N SER A 388 -4.36 13.57 -15.36
CA SER A 388 -4.58 13.45 -16.80
C SER A 388 -3.27 13.36 -17.60
N ARG A 389 -2.16 13.78 -17.00
CA ARG A 389 -0.82 13.66 -17.59
C ARG A 389 -0.46 12.22 -17.83
N LYS A 390 0.37 11.98 -18.82
CA LYS A 390 0.82 10.64 -19.21
C LYS A 390 2.30 10.63 -19.54
N PRO A 391 2.97 9.48 -19.40
CA PRO A 391 4.35 9.31 -19.86
C PRO A 391 4.49 9.57 -21.37
N GLU A 392 5.69 9.93 -21.82
CA GLU A 392 5.98 10.06 -23.24
C GLU A 392 5.87 8.70 -23.94
N GLY A 393 5.31 8.68 -25.14
CA GLY A 393 5.16 7.47 -25.95
C GLY A 393 3.97 6.56 -25.57
N VAL A 394 3.12 7.00 -24.65
CA VAL A 394 1.91 6.28 -24.19
C VAL A 394 0.63 6.94 -24.70
#